data_629314a694272641d1160dabb4867dc7
#
_entry.id   629314a694272641d1160dabb4867dc7
#
_cell.length_a   1.000
_cell.length_b   1.000
_cell.length_c   1.000
_cell.angle_alpha   90.00
_cell.angle_beta   90.00
_cell.angle_gamma   90.00
#
_symmetry.space_group_name_H-M   'P 1'
#
loop_
_entity.id
_entity.type
_entity.pdbx_description
1 polymer ?
#
loop_
_entity_poly.entity_id
_entity_poly.type
_entity_poly.pdbx_seq_one_letter_code
_entity_poly.pdbx_strand_id
1 'polypeptide(L)'
;MGVYALRKRYRFLLLSLVPACLLGSVFAVVQAQNAGTSAVKPSRWSDPATWPGRKVPVAGDKVTIEKGKDVLLDVTPPALNGLTINGKLSFANNKDLELTTEWIMLHGELEIGTEKAPHTRKATVTFTNNVKDEDISGVGGANDKVDRGIMLMGGTLNLHGDRTNTWSK
;
A
#
# COMPACT_ATOMS: atom_id res chain seq x y z
N MET A 1 82.76 4.36 -38.36
CA MET A 1 82.06 4.17 -39.64
C MET A 1 81.05 3.04 -39.52
N GLY A 2 79.84 3.32 -39.79
CA GLY A 2 78.85 2.30 -40.08
C GLY A 2 77.78 2.08 -39.03
N VAL A 3 76.93 3.05 -38.80
CA VAL A 3 75.59 2.92 -38.20
C VAL A 3 74.66 2.54 -39.33
N TYR A 4 74.12 1.36 -39.39
CA TYR A 4 72.85 1.02 -40.08
C TYR A 4 72.34 -0.36 -39.68
N ALA A 5 71.07 -0.41 -39.48
CA ALA A 5 70.21 -1.60 -39.40
C ALA A 5 69.80 -2.13 -38.03
N LEU A 6 68.87 -1.43 -37.40
CA LEU A 6 67.91 -2.03 -36.48
C LEU A 6 66.59 -1.26 -36.49
N ARG A 7 66.00 -1.20 -37.73
CA ARG A 7 64.59 -0.74 -37.87
C ARG A 7 63.90 -1.73 -38.78
N LYS A 8 63.26 -2.78 -38.18
CA LYS A 8 62.15 -3.56 -38.80
C LYS A 8 61.88 -4.77 -37.96
N ARG A 9 61.12 -4.63 -36.89
CA ARG A 9 60.48 -5.82 -36.26
C ARG A 9 59.35 -5.48 -35.24
N TYR A 10 58.81 -4.29 -35.23
CA TYR A 10 57.66 -4.01 -34.31
C TYR A 10 56.47 -3.40 -35.06
N ARG A 11 56.02 -4.03 -36.15
CA ARG A 11 54.84 -3.52 -36.89
C ARG A 11 53.68 -4.49 -37.06
N PHE A 12 53.69 -5.63 -36.35
CA PHE A 12 52.60 -6.61 -36.53
C PHE A 12 52.08 -7.20 -35.21
N LEU A 13 51.99 -6.43 -34.14
CA LEU A 13 51.44 -6.94 -32.87
C LEU A 13 50.48 -5.97 -32.17
N LEU A 14 49.72 -5.19 -32.95
CA LEU A 14 48.70 -4.28 -32.39
C LEU A 14 47.35 -4.35 -33.09
N LEU A 15 46.93 -5.52 -33.56
CA LEU A 15 45.63 -5.65 -34.23
C LEU A 15 44.82 -6.87 -33.81
N SER A 16 44.82 -7.26 -32.54
CA SER A 16 43.94 -8.37 -32.09
C SER A 16 43.41 -8.26 -30.68
N LEU A 17 43.25 -7.02 -30.14
CA LEU A 17 42.77 -6.86 -28.75
C LEU A 17 41.53 -5.95 -28.59
N VAL A 18 40.72 -5.76 -29.63
CA VAL A 18 39.56 -4.84 -29.52
C VAL A 18 38.17 -5.44 -29.75
N PRO A 19 37.90 -6.73 -30.01
CA PRO A 19 36.50 -7.15 -30.02
C PRO A 19 36.00 -7.89 -28.79
N ALA A 20 36.75 -8.03 -27.69
CA ALA A 20 36.27 -8.78 -26.53
C ALA A 20 35.53 -7.96 -25.46
N CYS A 21 35.57 -6.62 -25.53
CA CYS A 21 34.92 -5.77 -24.51
C CYS A 21 33.52 -5.27 -24.88
N LEU A 22 33.02 -5.51 -26.09
CA LEU A 22 31.70 -5.04 -26.51
C LEU A 22 30.55 -6.04 -26.33
N LEU A 23 30.85 -7.28 -25.99
CA LEU A 23 29.82 -8.32 -25.72
C LEU A 23 29.52 -8.51 -24.23
N GLY A 24 30.30 -7.91 -23.34
CA GLY A 24 30.06 -8.01 -21.86
C GLY A 24 29.09 -6.97 -21.29
N SER A 25 28.83 -5.87 -22.01
CA SER A 25 28.02 -4.77 -21.48
C SER A 25 26.50 -4.89 -21.78
N VAL A 26 26.08 -5.81 -22.66
CA VAL A 26 24.67 -6.01 -22.99
C VAL A 26 23.99 -6.97 -22.00
N PHE A 27 24.75 -7.83 -21.31
CA PHE A 27 24.18 -8.78 -20.35
C PHE A 27 23.88 -8.18 -18.95
N ALA A 28 24.46 -7.02 -18.63
CA ALA A 28 24.26 -6.39 -17.31
C ALA A 28 22.99 -5.54 -17.22
N VAL A 29 22.37 -5.17 -18.34
CA VAL A 29 21.20 -4.28 -18.34
C VAL A 29 19.88 -5.04 -18.23
N VAL A 30 19.86 -6.36 -18.49
CA VAL A 30 18.61 -7.16 -18.46
C VAL A 30 18.27 -7.70 -17.06
N GLN A 31 19.21 -7.67 -16.13
CA GLN A 31 18.95 -8.16 -14.76
C GLN A 31 18.47 -7.09 -13.76
N ALA A 32 18.45 -5.82 -14.12
CA ALA A 32 17.97 -4.75 -13.24
C ALA A 32 16.45 -4.53 -13.30
N GLN A 33 15.72 -5.25 -14.13
CA GLN A 33 14.25 -5.09 -14.25
C GLN A 33 13.43 -6.15 -13.51
N ASN A 34 14.07 -7.10 -12.86
CA ASN A 34 13.40 -8.04 -11.94
C ASN A 34 13.74 -7.74 -10.47
N ALA A 35 13.82 -6.49 -10.08
CA ALA A 35 13.58 -6.11 -8.70
C ALA A 35 12.10 -6.39 -8.45
N GLY A 36 11.79 -7.64 -8.12
CA GLY A 36 10.47 -8.07 -7.75
C GLY A 36 9.96 -7.09 -6.72
N THR A 37 8.81 -6.50 -6.98
CA THR A 37 8.01 -5.84 -5.96
C THR A 37 7.80 -6.92 -4.89
N SER A 38 8.65 -6.93 -3.87
CA SER A 38 8.42 -7.75 -2.69
C SER A 38 7.05 -7.33 -2.21
N ALA A 39 6.06 -8.21 -2.37
CA ALA A 39 4.75 -7.99 -1.82
C ALA A 39 4.96 -7.75 -0.31
N VAL A 40 4.90 -6.49 0.10
CA VAL A 40 5.05 -6.11 1.50
C VAL A 40 3.92 -6.82 2.22
N LYS A 41 4.27 -7.75 3.09
CA LYS A 41 3.27 -8.46 3.90
C LYS A 41 2.51 -7.41 4.71
N PRO A 42 1.17 -7.37 4.63
CA PRO A 42 0.41 -6.39 5.37
C PRO A 42 0.66 -6.51 6.88
N SER A 43 0.78 -5.38 7.53
CA SER A 43 0.86 -5.28 8.99
C SER A 43 -0.51 -5.57 9.58
N ARG A 44 -0.61 -6.23 10.72
CA ARG A 44 -1.89 -6.54 11.34
C ARG A 44 -2.39 -5.38 12.19
N TRP A 45 -3.69 -5.13 12.18
CA TRP A 45 -4.31 -4.14 13.06
C TRP A 45 -4.05 -4.45 14.54
N SER A 46 -4.14 -5.73 14.92
CA SER A 46 -3.92 -6.19 16.29
C SER A 46 -2.46 -6.11 16.76
N ASP A 47 -1.51 -5.93 15.85
CA ASP A 47 -0.10 -5.89 16.20
C ASP A 47 0.30 -4.48 16.68
N PRO A 48 0.76 -4.32 17.94
CA PRO A 48 1.26 -3.03 18.43
C PRO A 48 2.37 -2.43 17.56
N ALA A 49 3.17 -3.25 16.87
CA ALA A 49 4.24 -2.77 16.00
C ALA A 49 3.73 -2.02 14.76
N THR A 50 2.48 -2.20 14.39
CA THR A 50 1.82 -1.49 13.28
C THR A 50 1.65 0.00 13.59
N TRP A 51 1.49 0.36 14.87
CA TRP A 51 1.03 1.66 15.30
C TRP A 51 2.13 2.53 15.89
N PRO A 52 2.01 3.89 15.78
CA PRO A 52 2.90 4.80 16.47
C PRO A 52 2.91 4.54 17.98
N GLY A 53 4.10 4.59 18.58
CA GLY A 53 4.26 4.33 20.01
C GLY A 53 3.95 2.88 20.42
N ARG A 54 3.77 1.95 19.46
CA ARG A 54 3.42 0.54 19.71
C ARG A 54 2.12 0.39 20.50
N LYS A 55 1.15 1.24 20.25
CA LYS A 55 -0.14 1.23 20.94
C LYS A 55 -1.26 0.97 19.93
N VAL A 56 -1.92 -0.17 20.05
CA VAL A 56 -3.11 -0.51 19.25
C VAL A 56 -4.21 0.52 19.55
N PRO A 57 -4.92 1.02 18.53
CA PRO A 57 -6.00 1.98 18.71
C PRO A 57 -7.07 1.50 19.70
N VAL A 58 -7.55 2.42 20.52
CA VAL A 58 -8.58 2.20 21.53
C VAL A 58 -9.86 3.00 21.18
N ALA A 59 -10.92 2.78 21.96
CA ALA A 59 -12.18 3.48 21.78
C ALA A 59 -11.99 5.01 21.82
N GLY A 60 -12.59 5.70 20.85
CA GLY A 60 -12.54 7.15 20.74
C GLY A 60 -11.29 7.70 20.03
N ASP A 61 -10.35 6.86 19.61
CA ASP A 61 -9.18 7.34 18.88
C ASP A 61 -9.54 7.81 17.47
N LYS A 62 -8.84 8.84 16.99
CA LYS A 62 -8.72 9.16 15.57
C LYS A 62 -7.49 8.46 15.01
N VAL A 63 -7.71 7.57 14.05
CA VAL A 63 -6.67 6.69 13.52
C VAL A 63 -6.24 7.16 12.14
N THR A 64 -4.93 7.16 11.87
CA THR A 64 -4.39 7.42 10.53
C THR A 64 -3.54 6.24 10.09
N ILE A 65 -3.88 5.69 8.92
CA ILE A 65 -3.04 4.74 8.19
C ILE A 65 -2.21 5.54 7.20
N GLU A 66 -0.91 5.65 7.48
CA GLU A 66 0.00 6.48 6.72
C GLU A 66 0.22 5.95 5.29
N LYS A 67 0.59 6.86 4.38
CA LYS A 67 0.95 6.52 3.00
C LYS A 67 2.06 5.47 2.97
N GLY A 68 1.87 4.45 2.13
CA GLY A 68 2.81 3.33 2.00
C GLY A 68 2.67 2.23 3.07
N LYS A 69 1.80 2.41 4.06
CA LYS A 69 1.42 1.33 4.97
C LYS A 69 0.29 0.50 4.37
N ASP A 70 0.40 -0.81 4.51
CA ASP A 70 -0.65 -1.79 4.22
C ASP A 70 -1.06 -2.45 5.54
N VAL A 71 -2.31 -2.25 5.96
CA VAL A 71 -2.83 -2.74 7.24
C VAL A 71 -3.97 -3.72 6.97
N LEU A 72 -3.85 -4.92 7.56
CA LEU A 72 -4.90 -5.93 7.56
C LEU A 72 -5.73 -5.79 8.83
N LEU A 73 -7.01 -5.49 8.70
CA LEU A 73 -7.96 -5.54 9.80
C LEU A 73 -8.23 -7.01 10.15
N ASP A 74 -7.59 -7.49 11.19
CA ASP A 74 -7.65 -8.89 11.64
C ASP A 74 -8.43 -9.07 12.95
N VAL A 75 -8.91 -7.99 13.52
CA VAL A 75 -9.78 -7.93 14.70
C VAL A 75 -10.86 -6.87 14.49
N THR A 76 -11.99 -7.00 15.16
CA THR A 76 -12.96 -5.91 15.31
C THR A 76 -12.40 -4.92 16.32
N PRO A 77 -11.99 -3.70 15.91
CA PRO A 77 -11.49 -2.70 16.83
C PRO A 77 -12.64 -2.10 17.65
N PRO A 78 -12.33 -1.45 18.78
CA PRO A 78 -13.30 -0.59 19.45
C PRO A 78 -13.76 0.56 18.53
N ALA A 79 -14.93 1.14 18.82
CA ALA A 79 -15.46 2.26 18.05
C ALA A 79 -14.48 3.46 18.04
N LEU A 80 -14.19 3.96 16.86
CA LEU A 80 -13.26 5.06 16.62
C LEU A 80 -14.02 6.38 16.44
N ASN A 81 -13.35 7.51 16.72
CA ASN A 81 -13.88 8.84 16.42
C ASN A 81 -13.55 9.32 15.00
N GLY A 82 -12.75 8.56 14.26
CA GLY A 82 -12.45 8.85 12.87
C GLY A 82 -11.32 7.97 12.33
N LEU A 83 -11.32 7.76 11.00
CA LEU A 83 -10.32 6.97 10.33
C LEU A 83 -9.87 7.66 9.04
N THR A 84 -8.60 8.01 8.97
CA THR A 84 -7.96 8.50 7.75
C THR A 84 -7.12 7.40 7.13
N ILE A 85 -7.37 7.08 5.86
CA ILE A 85 -6.64 6.05 5.13
C ILE A 85 -5.84 6.72 4.01
N ASN A 86 -4.56 7.01 4.25
CA ASN A 86 -3.61 7.48 3.23
C ASN A 86 -2.86 6.31 2.57
N GLY A 87 -2.75 5.18 3.26
CA GLY A 87 -2.20 3.93 2.79
C GLY A 87 -3.27 2.96 2.33
N LYS A 88 -3.19 1.70 2.74
CA LYS A 88 -4.17 0.65 2.44
C LYS A 88 -4.72 0.05 3.74
N LEU A 89 -6.03 -0.16 3.77
CA LEU A 89 -6.72 -0.99 4.76
C LEU A 89 -7.43 -2.11 4.04
N SER A 90 -7.17 -3.36 4.42
CA SER A 90 -7.89 -4.54 3.93
C SER A 90 -8.50 -5.32 5.09
N PHE A 91 -9.58 -6.07 4.81
CA PHE A 91 -10.26 -6.90 5.81
C PHE A 91 -9.80 -8.35 5.70
N ALA A 92 -9.51 -8.98 6.84
CA ALA A 92 -9.17 -10.40 6.88
C ALA A 92 -10.40 -11.24 6.55
N ASN A 93 -10.25 -12.20 5.63
CA ASN A 93 -11.36 -13.03 5.11
C ASN A 93 -11.50 -14.38 5.86
N ASN A 94 -11.09 -14.45 7.12
CA ASN A 94 -11.13 -15.69 7.91
C ASN A 94 -12.16 -15.66 9.05
N LYS A 95 -12.79 -14.53 9.30
CA LYS A 95 -13.82 -14.33 10.33
C LYS A 95 -14.67 -13.10 10.01
N ASP A 96 -15.80 -12.98 10.70
CA ASP A 96 -16.67 -11.82 10.62
C ASP A 96 -16.01 -10.64 11.33
N LEU A 97 -16.03 -9.47 10.71
CA LEU A 97 -15.37 -8.26 11.21
C LEU A 97 -16.30 -7.07 11.11
N GLU A 98 -16.18 -6.18 12.08
CA GLU A 98 -16.86 -4.89 12.09
C GLU A 98 -15.86 -3.76 12.35
N LEU A 99 -15.98 -2.69 11.57
CA LEU A 99 -15.29 -1.44 11.77
C LEU A 99 -16.32 -0.36 12.10
N THR A 100 -16.30 0.12 13.33
CA THR A 100 -17.18 1.19 13.79
C THR A 100 -16.40 2.48 13.92
N THR A 101 -16.86 3.56 13.26
CA THR A 101 -16.22 4.86 13.27
C THR A 101 -17.21 5.98 12.99
N GLU A 102 -16.87 7.24 13.30
CA GLU A 102 -17.69 8.40 12.96
C GLU A 102 -17.63 8.69 11.45
N TRP A 103 -16.44 8.59 10.86
CA TRP A 103 -16.19 8.87 9.45
C TRP A 103 -14.94 8.12 8.94
N ILE A 104 -14.84 7.98 7.62
CA ILE A 104 -13.64 7.50 6.92
C ILE A 104 -13.25 8.51 5.86
N MET A 105 -12.05 9.08 5.97
CA MET A 105 -11.42 9.90 4.94
C MET A 105 -10.47 9.03 4.12
N LEU A 106 -10.80 8.79 2.84
CA LEU A 106 -10.11 7.83 2.00
C LEU A 106 -9.29 8.52 0.91
N HIS A 107 -8.00 8.63 1.13
CA HIS A 107 -7.01 9.10 0.16
C HIS A 107 -6.27 7.94 -0.52
N GLY A 108 -6.11 6.81 0.18
CA GLY A 108 -5.45 5.61 -0.28
C GLY A 108 -6.43 4.54 -0.75
N GLU A 109 -6.39 3.36 -0.17
CA GLU A 109 -7.24 2.23 -0.58
C GLU A 109 -7.95 1.58 0.63
N LEU A 110 -9.26 1.38 0.50
CA LEU A 110 -10.03 0.48 1.37
C LEU A 110 -10.48 -0.72 0.54
N GLU A 111 -10.04 -1.92 0.95
CA GLU A 111 -10.30 -3.18 0.24
C GLU A 111 -11.04 -4.18 1.13
N ILE A 112 -12.20 -4.64 0.67
CA ILE A 112 -12.95 -5.75 1.27
C ILE A 112 -13.17 -6.80 0.19
N GLY A 113 -12.21 -7.72 0.08
CA GLY A 113 -12.12 -8.67 -1.01
C GLY A 113 -11.65 -8.07 -2.33
N THR A 114 -11.32 -8.92 -3.27
CA THR A 114 -10.93 -8.56 -4.63
C THR A 114 -11.76 -9.37 -5.63
N GLU A 115 -11.74 -8.98 -6.91
CA GLU A 115 -12.41 -9.73 -7.97
C GLU A 115 -11.93 -11.20 -8.05
N LYS A 116 -10.63 -11.43 -7.82
CA LYS A 116 -10.01 -12.76 -7.84
C LYS A 116 -10.18 -13.54 -6.53
N ALA A 117 -10.35 -12.83 -5.42
CA ALA A 117 -10.53 -13.40 -4.08
C ALA A 117 -11.64 -12.64 -3.35
N PRO A 118 -12.92 -12.92 -3.67
CA PRO A 118 -14.05 -12.25 -3.03
C PRO A 118 -14.08 -12.48 -1.52
N HIS A 119 -14.60 -11.49 -0.79
CA HIS A 119 -14.77 -11.60 0.65
C HIS A 119 -15.97 -12.52 0.96
N THR A 120 -15.72 -13.59 1.70
CA THR A 120 -16.73 -14.64 1.99
C THR A 120 -17.29 -14.56 3.40
N ARG A 121 -16.73 -13.71 4.24
CA ARG A 121 -17.17 -13.49 5.63
C ARG A 121 -17.98 -12.21 5.72
N LYS A 122 -18.68 -12.01 6.84
CA LYS A 122 -19.38 -10.74 7.07
C LYS A 122 -18.38 -9.62 7.35
N ALA A 123 -18.38 -8.58 6.52
CA ALA A 123 -17.68 -7.35 6.76
C ALA A 123 -18.70 -6.22 6.95
N THR A 124 -18.66 -5.55 8.11
CA THR A 124 -19.57 -4.47 8.44
C THR A 124 -18.78 -3.19 8.68
N VAL A 125 -19.24 -2.09 8.09
CA VAL A 125 -18.75 -0.75 8.40
C VAL A 125 -19.93 0.04 8.98
N THR A 126 -19.81 0.43 10.24
CA THR A 126 -20.85 1.15 10.98
C THR A 126 -20.41 2.59 11.23
N PHE A 127 -21.24 3.55 10.83
CA PHE A 127 -21.01 4.95 11.13
C PHE A 127 -21.86 5.39 12.31
N THR A 128 -21.20 6.00 13.31
CA THR A 128 -21.85 6.52 14.51
C THR A 128 -21.94 8.05 14.46
N ASN A 129 -22.67 8.64 15.37
CA ASN A 129 -22.80 10.09 15.53
C ASN A 129 -22.67 10.46 17.02
N ASN A 130 -21.54 10.07 17.61
CA ASN A 130 -21.27 10.31 19.03
C ASN A 130 -20.48 11.60 19.26
N VAL A 131 -19.69 12.04 18.27
CA VAL A 131 -18.95 13.30 18.30
C VAL A 131 -19.74 14.33 17.52
N LYS A 132 -20.16 15.40 18.21
CA LYS A 132 -20.90 16.50 17.61
C LYS A 132 -19.99 17.66 17.30
N ASP A 133 -20.44 18.49 16.35
CA ASP A 133 -19.76 19.75 15.98
C ASP A 133 -18.29 19.56 15.59
N GLU A 134 -17.95 18.40 15.00
CA GLU A 134 -16.61 18.13 14.51
C GLU A 134 -16.44 18.70 13.09
N ASP A 135 -15.48 19.62 12.92
CA ASP A 135 -15.07 20.08 11.60
C ASP A 135 -14.01 19.15 11.01
N ILE A 136 -14.43 18.24 10.15
CA ILE A 136 -13.54 17.32 9.44
C ILE A 136 -12.96 17.96 8.18
N SER A 137 -13.63 18.98 7.65
CA SER A 137 -13.21 19.64 6.42
C SER A 137 -12.01 20.57 6.59
N GLY A 138 -11.76 21.03 7.82
CA GLY A 138 -10.74 22.04 8.11
C GLY A 138 -11.05 23.42 7.54
N VAL A 139 -12.25 23.64 7.03
CA VAL A 139 -12.66 24.90 6.38
C VAL A 139 -13.39 25.83 7.37
N GLY A 140 -13.66 25.36 8.57
CA GLY A 140 -14.40 26.07 9.60
C GLY A 140 -15.92 25.94 9.42
N GLY A 141 -16.58 25.64 10.50
CA GLY A 141 -18.02 25.43 10.53
C GLY A 141 -18.36 23.94 10.64
N ALA A 142 -18.71 23.53 11.85
CA ALA A 142 -19.16 22.18 12.14
C ALA A 142 -20.39 21.86 11.29
N ASN A 143 -20.35 20.72 10.60
CA ASN A 143 -21.45 20.27 9.76
C ASN A 143 -21.76 18.80 9.99
N ASP A 144 -22.21 18.49 11.21
CA ASP A 144 -22.57 17.15 11.68
C ASP A 144 -23.46 16.34 10.74
N LYS A 145 -24.14 17.00 9.81
CA LYS A 145 -25.14 16.36 8.97
C LYS A 145 -24.60 15.71 7.72
N VAL A 146 -23.37 16.07 7.30
CA VAL A 146 -22.82 15.66 5.99
C VAL A 146 -21.49 14.92 6.09
N ASP A 147 -20.99 14.70 7.27
CA ASP A 147 -19.65 14.19 7.51
C ASP A 147 -19.60 12.75 8.07
N ARG A 148 -20.75 12.06 8.07
CA ARG A 148 -20.85 10.65 8.45
C ARG A 148 -20.84 9.77 7.20
N GLY A 149 -19.78 8.99 7.03
CA GLY A 149 -19.64 8.09 5.90
C GLY A 149 -18.22 7.95 5.40
N ILE A 150 -18.09 7.50 4.17
CA ILE A 150 -16.82 7.40 3.47
C ILE A 150 -16.68 8.61 2.54
N MET A 151 -15.71 9.46 2.83
CA MET A 151 -15.34 10.59 1.99
C MET A 151 -14.18 10.18 1.09
N LEU A 152 -14.45 9.96 -0.20
CA LEU A 152 -13.42 9.65 -1.18
C LEU A 152 -12.69 10.94 -1.60
N MET A 153 -11.46 11.06 -1.16
CA MET A 153 -10.59 12.21 -1.42
C MET A 153 -9.49 11.83 -2.44
N GLY A 154 -9.90 11.22 -3.55
CA GLY A 154 -8.98 10.67 -4.56
C GLY A 154 -8.52 9.24 -4.30
N GLY A 155 -9.05 8.59 -3.27
CA GLY A 155 -8.75 7.19 -2.94
C GLY A 155 -9.56 6.19 -3.74
N THR A 156 -9.30 4.90 -3.48
CA THR A 156 -9.95 3.75 -4.12
C THR A 156 -10.74 2.96 -3.09
N LEU A 157 -12.01 2.66 -3.41
CA LEU A 157 -12.87 1.80 -2.62
C LEU A 157 -13.16 0.51 -3.40
N ASN A 158 -12.58 -0.61 -2.96
CA ASN A 158 -12.73 -1.93 -3.55
C ASN A 158 -13.58 -2.83 -2.65
N LEU A 159 -14.79 -3.16 -3.10
CA LEU A 159 -15.73 -4.00 -2.37
C LEU A 159 -16.17 -5.16 -3.25
N HIS A 160 -15.69 -6.38 -2.94
CA HIS A 160 -15.99 -7.59 -3.68
C HIS A 160 -16.46 -8.69 -2.72
N GLY A 161 -17.77 -8.81 -2.59
CA GLY A 161 -18.40 -9.87 -1.81
C GLY A 161 -18.56 -11.17 -2.60
N ASP A 162 -18.86 -12.25 -1.89
CA ASP A 162 -19.19 -13.54 -2.50
C ASP A 162 -20.53 -13.45 -3.24
N ARG A 163 -20.52 -13.82 -4.51
CA ARG A 163 -21.71 -13.79 -5.39
C ARG A 163 -22.77 -14.82 -5.00
N THR A 164 -22.43 -15.82 -4.17
CA THR A 164 -23.39 -16.85 -3.72
C THR A 164 -24.36 -16.32 -2.67
N ASN A 165 -24.01 -15.22 -2.00
CA ASN A 165 -24.81 -14.54 -0.98
C ASN A 165 -25.40 -13.23 -1.50
N THR A 166 -26.01 -13.25 -2.69
CA THR A 166 -26.65 -12.08 -3.26
C THR A 166 -27.98 -11.77 -2.54
N TRP A 167 -28.15 -10.49 -2.19
CA TRP A 167 -29.36 -9.78 -1.77
C TRP A 167 -30.59 -10.64 -1.45
N SER A 168 -30.99 -10.71 -0.19
CA SER A 168 -32.39 -10.96 0.16
C SER A 168 -33.21 -9.70 -0.19
N LYS A 169 -34.25 -9.89 -0.97
CA LYS A 169 -35.29 -8.86 -1.16
C LYS A 169 -36.10 -8.69 0.12
#